data_aa81bd6c4f7394b452b4bdc8aa419a8d
#
_entry.id   aa81bd6c4f7394b452b4bdc8aa419a8d
#
_cell.length_a   1.000
_cell.length_b   1.000
_cell.length_c   1.000
_cell.angle_alpha   90.00
_cell.angle_beta   90.00
_cell.angle_gamma   90.00
#
_symmetry.space_group_name_H-M   'P 1'
#
loop_
_entity.id
_entity.type
_entity.pdbx_description
1 polymer ?
#
loop_
_entity_poly.entity_id
_entity_poly.type
_entity_poly.pdbx_seq_one_letter_code
_entity_poly.pdbx_strand_id
1 'polypeptide(L)' 'MGNYWAWIKNNHKWYAWKYLENKVKVKLGPFYTIEEAQEAAEEYEDSNK' A
#
# COMPACT_ATOMS: atom_id res chain seq x y z
N MET A 1 -11.86 -12.69 -4.11
CA MET A 1 -12.09 -11.87 -4.25
C MET A 1 -11.26 -10.81 -4.02
N GLY A 2 -10.98 -10.04 -3.79
CA GLY A 2 -10.48 -8.97 -3.79
C GLY A 2 -9.11 -8.64 -3.49
N ASN A 3 -8.45 -8.04 -4.43
CA ASN A 3 -7.19 -7.42 -4.18
C ASN A 3 -7.47 -5.96 -3.93
N TYR A 4 -7.03 -5.45 -2.82
CA TYR A 4 -7.26 -4.03 -2.55
C TYR A 4 -6.14 -3.50 -1.65
N TRP A 5 -5.98 -2.18 -1.71
CA TRP A 5 -4.97 -1.51 -0.90
C TRP A 5 -5.64 -0.82 0.28
N ALA A 6 -4.96 -0.81 1.41
CA ALA A 6 -5.38 -0.06 2.58
C ALA A 6 -4.30 0.95 2.91
N TRP A 7 -4.73 2.15 3.28
CA TRP A 7 -3.82 3.23 3.61
C TRP A 7 -3.81 3.37 5.12
N ILE A 8 -2.67 3.03 5.73
CA ILE A 8 -2.56 2.95 7.18
C ILE A 8 -1.65 4.07 7.67
N LYS A 9 -2.11 4.83 8.64
CA LYS A 9 -1.26 5.85 9.26
C LYS A 9 -0.84 5.37 10.63
N ASN A 10 0.47 5.34 10.87
CA ASN A 10 1.00 4.88 12.13
C ASN A 10 2.24 5.71 12.45
N ASN A 11 2.25 6.33 13.63
CA ASN A 11 3.42 7.09 14.07
C ASN A 11 3.75 8.21 13.09
N HIS A 12 2.74 8.89 12.60
CA HIS A 12 2.86 10.02 11.66
C HIS A 12 3.42 9.62 10.31
N LYS A 13 3.43 8.34 10.00
CA LYS A 13 3.87 7.85 8.70
C LYS A 13 2.76 7.07 8.04
N TRP A 14 2.76 7.08 6.72
CA TRP A 14 1.74 6.36 5.96
C TRP A 14 2.31 5.08 5.40
N TYR A 15 1.46 4.06 5.34
CA TYR A 15 1.83 2.75 4.80
C TYR A 15 0.76 2.31 3.81
N ALA A 16 1.18 1.64 2.76
CA ALA A 16 0.27 1.04 1.79
C ALA A 16 0.35 -0.47 1.95
N TRP A 17 -0.73 -1.07 2.39
CA TRP A 17 -0.79 -2.51 2.58
C TRP A 17 -1.72 -3.10 1.53
N LYS A 18 -1.24 -4.11 0.83
CA LYS A 18 -2.05 -4.78 -0.18
C LYS A 18 -2.60 -6.07 0.39
N TYR A 19 -3.90 -6.23 0.28
CA TYR A 19 -4.59 -7.40 0.77
C TYR A 19 -4.94 -8.31 -0.40
N LEU A 20 -4.59 -9.58 -0.27
CA LEU A 20 -4.96 -10.61 -1.21
C LEU A 20 -5.69 -11.68 -0.41
N GLU A 21 -6.93 -11.98 -0.78
CA GLU A 21 -7.72 -13.01 -0.10
C GLU A 21 -7.80 -12.73 1.40
N ASN A 22 -8.02 -11.47 1.75
CA ASN A 22 -8.20 -11.02 3.13
C ASN A 22 -6.94 -11.15 3.99
N LYS A 23 -5.79 -11.28 3.37
CA LYS A 23 -4.53 -11.31 4.09
C LYS A 23 -3.60 -10.23 3.56
N VAL A 24 -2.84 -9.63 4.46
CA VAL A 24 -1.85 -8.63 4.05
C VAL A 24 -0.69 -9.35 3.40
N LYS A 25 -0.45 -9.06 2.13
CA LYS A 25 0.63 -9.70 1.40
C LYS A 25 1.76 -8.76 1.06
N VAL A 26 1.50 -7.47 0.97
CA VAL A 26 2.51 -6.48 0.61
C VAL A 26 2.39 -5.32 1.58
N LYS A 27 3.53 -4.85 2.07
CA LYS A 27 3.59 -3.68 2.94
C LYS A 27 4.61 -2.73 2.37
N LEU A 28 4.17 -1.54 2.02
CA LEU A 28 5.05 -0.49 1.50
C LEU A 28 5.08 0.66 2.49
N GLY A 29 6.22 1.26 2.63
CA GLY A 29 6.39 2.40 3.50
C GLY A 29 7.65 2.31 4.28
N PRO A 30 7.87 3.28 5.15
CA PRO A 30 7.01 4.41 5.52
C PRO A 30 7.07 5.55 4.51
N PHE A 31 5.96 6.29 4.41
CA PHE A 31 5.88 7.46 3.54
C PHE A 31 5.44 8.64 4.38
N TYR A 32 5.77 9.85 3.94
CA TYR A 32 5.40 11.05 4.68
C TYR A 32 3.96 11.47 4.43
N THR A 33 3.42 11.18 3.26
CA THR A 33 2.07 11.58 2.92
C THR A 33 1.33 10.41 2.28
N ILE A 34 -0.01 10.50 2.29
CA ILE A 34 -0.81 9.47 1.67
C ILE A 34 -0.61 9.45 0.16
N GLU A 35 -0.34 10.63 -0.43
CA GLU A 35 -0.07 10.69 -1.87
C GLU A 35 1.16 9.87 -2.22
N GLU A 36 2.20 9.95 -1.39
CA GLU A 36 3.39 9.15 -1.63
C GLU A 36 3.09 7.66 -1.54
N ALA A 37 2.27 7.28 -0.59
CA ALA A 37 1.89 5.87 -0.45
C ALA A 37 1.10 5.41 -1.66
N GLN A 38 0.20 6.26 -2.16
CA GLN A 38 -0.60 5.90 -3.33
C GLN A 38 0.27 5.78 -4.58
N GLU A 39 1.25 6.67 -4.73
CA GLU A 39 2.16 6.58 -5.87
C GLU A 39 2.98 5.30 -5.81
N ALA A 40 3.45 4.94 -4.63
CA ALA A 40 4.22 3.71 -4.49
C ALA A 40 3.38 2.48 -4.81
N ALA A 41 2.12 2.48 -4.40
CA ALA A 41 1.22 1.38 -4.70
C ALA A 41 0.98 1.27 -6.20
N GLU A 42 0.83 2.40 -6.87
CA GLU A 42 0.61 2.41 -8.31
C GLU A 42 1.82 1.87 -9.03
N GLU A 43 3.01 2.29 -8.63
CA GLU A 43 4.23 1.79 -9.24
C GLU A 43 4.41 0.31 -9.00
N TYR A 44 4.03 -0.15 -7.82
CA TYR A 44 4.12 -1.58 -7.52
C TYR A 44 3.23 -2.38 -8.47
N GLU A 45 2.02 -1.90 -8.70
CA GLU A 45 1.11 -2.60 -9.60
C GLU A 45 1.63 -2.61 -11.03
N ASP A 46 2.23 -1.49 -11.45
CA ASP A 46 2.79 -1.43 -12.79
C ASP A 46 3.95 -2.41 -12.94
N SER A 47 4.80 -2.51 -11.92
CA SER A 47 5.96 -3.38 -12.00
C SER A 47 5.60 -4.85 -11.97
N ASN A 48 4.43 -5.18 -11.46
CA ASN A 48 4.03 -6.56 -11.28
C ASN A 48 2.96 -7.03 -12.26
N LYS A 49 2.89 -6.40 -13.40
CA LYS A 49 1.96 -6.83 -14.41
C LYS A 49 2.42 -8.05 -15.16
#